data_1072092682c9dc6f83d2665007c45fa4
#
_entry.id   1072092682c9dc6f83d2665007c45fa4
#
_cell.length_a   1.000
_cell.length_b   1.000
_cell.length_c   1.000
_cell.angle_alpha   90.00
_cell.angle_beta   90.00
_cell.angle_gamma   90.00
#
_symmetry.space_group_name_H-M   'P 1'
#
loop_
_entity.id
_entity.type
_entity.pdbx_description
1 polymer ?
#
loop_
_entity_poly.entity_id
_entity_poly.type
_entity_poly.pdbx_seq_one_letter_code
_entity_poly.pdbx_strand_id
1 'polypeptide(L)'
;MTFHMLWVIALGLSMDAFAVSISKGLAMRAFRWKQALAIACCFGLFQGIMPAIGYVVGLQFSQMIQNWDHWIAFALLAIIGVNMIREGLSSDDEPAPSLISLRHLLTLGVATSIDALAVGVSFAFLSVDILLAVFIIGLITFVISFIGVKSGHFLGKKFKSKAEIFGGLVLLVMAVKILHEHGVF
;
A
#
# COMPACT_ATOMS: atom_id res chain seq x y z
N MET A 1 -21.77 -10.33 4.33
CA MET A 1 -20.82 -9.44 5.04
C MET A 1 -21.53 -8.14 5.38
N THR A 2 -21.40 -7.60 6.59
CA THR A 2 -22.06 -6.35 6.97
C THR A 2 -21.33 -5.14 6.36
N PHE A 3 -22.07 -4.10 5.97
CA PHE A 3 -21.51 -2.88 5.38
C PHE A 3 -20.41 -2.24 6.26
N HIS A 4 -20.56 -2.28 7.58
CA HIS A 4 -19.57 -1.76 8.52
C HIS A 4 -18.24 -2.52 8.48
N MET A 5 -18.29 -3.81 8.29
CA MET A 5 -17.10 -4.66 8.19
C MET A 5 -16.26 -4.31 6.95
N LEU A 6 -16.92 -3.97 5.85
CA LEU A 6 -16.26 -3.54 4.62
C LEU A 6 -15.50 -2.22 4.80
N TRP A 7 -16.07 -1.26 5.56
CA TRP A 7 -15.39 0.00 5.89
C TRP A 7 -14.13 -0.22 6.74
N VAL A 8 -14.21 -1.09 7.73
CA VAL A 8 -13.05 -1.42 8.58
C VAL A 8 -11.93 -2.07 7.76
N ILE A 9 -12.28 -3.00 6.88
CA ILE A 9 -11.32 -3.64 5.97
C ILE A 9 -10.70 -2.60 5.03
N ALA A 10 -11.52 -1.74 4.41
CA ALA A 10 -11.05 -0.72 3.50
C ALA A 10 -10.11 0.30 4.17
N LEU A 11 -10.41 0.69 5.42
CA LEU A 11 -9.52 1.54 6.21
C LEU A 11 -8.20 0.82 6.54
N GLY A 12 -8.26 -0.44 6.97
CA GLY A 12 -7.07 -1.25 7.25
C GLY A 12 -6.16 -1.36 6.03
N LEU A 13 -6.72 -1.77 4.88
CA LEU A 13 -6.01 -1.91 3.61
C LEU A 13 -5.42 -0.59 3.09
N SER A 14 -6.02 0.56 3.43
CA SER A 14 -5.51 1.85 2.97
C SER A 14 -4.30 2.38 3.77
N MET A 15 -3.93 1.73 4.89
CA MET A 15 -2.87 2.22 5.77
C MET A 15 -1.49 2.15 5.13
N ASP A 16 -1.21 1.12 4.34
CA ASP A 16 0.06 0.97 3.63
C ASP A 16 0.24 2.08 2.58
N ALA A 17 -0.79 2.32 1.79
CA ALA A 17 -0.83 3.42 0.84
C ALA A 17 -0.71 4.79 1.52
N PHE A 18 -1.30 4.96 2.71
CA PHE A 18 -1.20 6.16 3.52
C PHE A 18 0.24 6.42 3.97
N ALA A 19 0.93 5.41 4.53
CA ALA A 19 2.30 5.52 5.00
C ALA A 19 3.26 5.92 3.87
N VAL A 20 3.14 5.25 2.71
CA VAL A 20 3.92 5.58 1.51
C VAL A 20 3.58 6.98 0.98
N SER A 21 2.31 7.37 1.02
CA SER A 21 1.84 8.71 0.61
C SER A 21 2.43 9.82 1.47
N ILE A 22 2.50 9.61 2.79
CA ILE A 22 3.19 10.55 3.70
C ILE A 22 4.65 10.71 3.31
N SER A 23 5.37 9.60 3.08
CA SER A 23 6.78 9.63 2.68
C SER A 23 6.96 10.41 1.38
N LYS A 24 6.11 10.17 0.37
CA LYS A 24 6.15 10.94 -0.89
C LYS A 24 5.82 12.41 -0.71
N GLY A 25 4.89 12.75 0.17
CA GLY A 25 4.57 14.12 0.55
C GLY A 25 5.76 14.85 1.21
N LEU A 26 6.45 14.17 2.12
CA LEU A 26 7.66 14.68 2.79
C LEU A 26 8.80 14.97 1.80
N ALA A 27 8.94 14.13 0.76
CA ALA A 27 9.96 14.31 -0.28
C ALA A 27 9.68 15.47 -1.24
N MET A 28 8.45 16.02 -1.27
CA MET A 28 8.08 17.13 -2.15
C MET A 28 8.69 18.45 -1.66
N ARG A 29 9.46 19.14 -2.53
CA ARG A 29 9.99 20.49 -2.23
C ARG A 29 8.88 21.54 -2.14
N ALA A 30 7.88 21.44 -3.00
CA ALA A 30 6.67 22.25 -3.02
C ALA A 30 5.47 21.35 -3.26
N PHE A 31 4.35 21.67 -2.62
CA PHE A 31 3.12 20.89 -2.81
C PHE A 31 2.60 21.06 -4.24
N ARG A 32 2.52 19.97 -4.97
CA ARG A 32 2.02 19.93 -6.34
C ARG A 32 0.75 19.09 -6.41
N TRP A 33 -0.39 19.74 -6.56
CA TRP A 33 -1.70 19.09 -6.66
C TRP A 33 -1.75 17.95 -7.67
N LYS A 34 -1.14 18.15 -8.86
CA LYS A 34 -1.10 17.14 -9.92
C LYS A 34 -0.36 15.87 -9.48
N GLN A 35 0.73 16.02 -8.74
CA GLN A 35 1.50 14.87 -8.22
C GLN A 35 0.75 14.19 -7.08
N ALA A 36 0.15 14.94 -6.17
CA ALA A 36 -0.66 14.39 -5.08
C ALA A 36 -1.86 13.60 -5.63
N LEU A 37 -2.56 14.15 -6.63
CA LEU A 37 -3.64 13.45 -7.31
C LEU A 37 -3.14 12.20 -8.04
N ALA A 38 -2.01 12.26 -8.75
CA ALA A 38 -1.45 11.10 -9.46
C ALA A 38 -1.11 9.96 -8.50
N ILE A 39 -0.52 10.27 -7.33
CA ILE A 39 -0.22 9.29 -6.29
C ILE A 39 -1.52 8.69 -5.75
N ALA A 40 -2.47 9.52 -5.36
CA ALA A 40 -3.74 9.08 -4.81
C ALA A 40 -4.55 8.24 -5.81
N CYS A 41 -4.61 8.67 -7.08
CA CYS A 41 -5.26 7.89 -8.15
C CYS A 41 -4.57 6.55 -8.37
N CYS A 42 -3.24 6.53 -8.41
CA CYS A 42 -2.49 5.29 -8.58
C CYS A 42 -2.80 4.30 -7.46
N PHE A 43 -2.64 4.71 -6.20
CA PHE A 43 -2.90 3.84 -5.06
C PHE A 43 -4.37 3.42 -4.96
N GLY A 44 -5.31 4.35 -5.15
CA GLY A 44 -6.74 4.03 -5.15
C GLY A 44 -7.14 3.05 -6.26
N LEU A 45 -6.59 3.20 -7.47
CA LEU A 45 -6.83 2.29 -8.59
C LEU A 45 -6.27 0.89 -8.31
N PHE A 46 -5.01 0.78 -7.88
CA PHE A 46 -4.43 -0.52 -7.55
C PHE A 46 -5.16 -1.20 -6.40
N GLN A 47 -5.49 -0.44 -5.35
CA GLN A 47 -6.22 -0.96 -4.19
C GLN A 47 -7.65 -1.40 -4.52
N GLY A 48 -8.27 -0.83 -5.57
CA GLY A 48 -9.55 -1.28 -6.09
C GLY A 48 -9.41 -2.46 -7.05
N ILE A 49 -8.46 -2.43 -7.98
CA ILE A 49 -8.28 -3.46 -9.00
C ILE A 49 -7.79 -4.78 -8.40
N MET A 50 -6.87 -4.75 -7.43
CA MET A 50 -6.28 -5.95 -6.86
C MET A 50 -7.29 -6.87 -6.16
N PRO A 51 -8.25 -6.40 -5.36
CA PRO A 51 -9.29 -7.29 -4.84
C PRO A 51 -10.18 -7.89 -5.94
N ALA A 52 -10.42 -7.17 -7.04
CA ALA A 52 -11.16 -7.73 -8.16
C ALA A 52 -10.40 -8.87 -8.84
N ILE A 53 -9.10 -8.68 -9.06
CA ILE A 53 -8.22 -9.74 -9.58
C ILE A 53 -8.18 -10.91 -8.60
N GLY A 54 -7.96 -10.66 -7.31
CA GLY A 54 -7.94 -11.67 -6.26
C GLY A 54 -9.23 -12.47 -6.19
N TYR A 55 -10.38 -11.81 -6.34
CA TYR A 55 -11.69 -12.45 -6.38
C TYR A 55 -11.81 -13.42 -7.57
N VAL A 56 -11.47 -12.99 -8.78
CA VAL A 56 -11.51 -13.84 -9.99
C VAL A 56 -10.56 -15.02 -9.85
N VAL A 57 -9.35 -14.79 -9.35
CA VAL A 57 -8.35 -15.82 -9.12
C VAL A 57 -8.81 -16.79 -8.02
N GLY A 58 -9.40 -16.27 -6.94
CA GLY A 58 -9.98 -17.08 -5.86
C GLY A 58 -11.09 -18.02 -6.33
N LEU A 59 -11.93 -17.58 -7.27
CA LEU A 59 -12.96 -18.45 -7.87
C LEU A 59 -12.37 -19.61 -8.68
N GLN A 60 -11.18 -19.42 -9.29
CA GLN A 60 -10.59 -20.41 -10.20
C GLN A 60 -9.54 -21.30 -9.54
N PHE A 61 -8.80 -20.82 -8.55
CA PHE A 61 -7.58 -21.45 -8.04
C PHE A 61 -7.51 -21.56 -6.51
N SER A 62 -8.62 -21.77 -5.84
CA SER A 62 -8.74 -21.70 -4.37
C SER A 62 -7.74 -22.52 -3.54
N GLN A 63 -7.17 -23.60 -4.08
CA GLN A 63 -6.22 -24.45 -3.35
C GLN A 63 -4.74 -24.16 -3.64
N MET A 64 -4.40 -23.55 -4.76
CA MET A 64 -3.01 -23.40 -5.19
C MET A 64 -2.35 -22.11 -4.68
N ILE A 65 -3.14 -21.07 -4.42
CA ILE A 65 -2.64 -19.74 -4.03
C ILE A 65 -2.29 -19.70 -2.54
N GLN A 66 -3.00 -20.43 -1.69
CA GLN A 66 -2.77 -20.44 -0.24
C GLN A 66 -1.35 -20.87 0.18
N ASN A 67 -0.60 -21.52 -0.71
CA ASN A 67 0.73 -22.04 -0.37
C ASN A 67 1.88 -21.03 -0.61
N TRP A 68 1.68 -19.99 -1.42
CA TRP A 68 2.77 -19.09 -1.85
C TRP A 68 2.51 -17.61 -1.59
N ASP A 69 1.28 -17.20 -1.27
CA ASP A 69 0.88 -15.80 -1.07
C ASP A 69 1.69 -15.10 0.03
N HIS A 70 1.92 -15.78 1.15
CA HIS A 70 2.68 -15.26 2.29
C HIS A 70 4.17 -15.03 1.95
N TRP A 71 4.80 -15.87 1.12
CA TRP A 71 6.19 -15.68 0.70
C TRP A 71 6.35 -14.49 -0.24
N ILE A 72 5.40 -14.32 -1.16
CA ILE A 72 5.38 -13.18 -2.09
C ILE A 72 5.14 -11.87 -1.31
N ALA A 73 4.17 -11.86 -0.41
CA ALA A 73 3.87 -10.71 0.44
C ALA A 73 5.09 -10.36 1.33
N PHE A 74 5.72 -11.36 1.97
CA PHE A 74 6.93 -11.15 2.76
C PHE A 74 8.06 -10.53 1.93
N ALA A 75 8.38 -11.10 0.77
CA ALA A 75 9.49 -10.63 -0.05
C ALA A 75 9.29 -9.18 -0.49
N LEU A 76 8.08 -8.82 -0.90
CA LEU A 76 7.74 -7.47 -1.34
C LEU A 76 7.78 -6.46 -0.20
N LEU A 77 7.16 -6.75 0.93
CA LEU A 77 7.18 -5.88 2.10
C LEU A 77 8.60 -5.71 2.65
N ALA A 78 9.40 -6.80 2.66
CA ALA A 78 10.79 -6.75 3.10
C ALA A 78 11.64 -5.87 2.17
N ILE A 79 11.52 -6.02 0.85
CA ILE A 79 12.27 -5.21 -0.14
C ILE A 79 11.91 -3.73 0.02
N ILE A 80 10.63 -3.39 0.13
CA ILE A 80 10.18 -2.01 0.28
C ILE A 80 10.61 -1.45 1.63
N GLY A 81 10.43 -2.20 2.71
CA GLY A 81 10.84 -1.79 4.05
C GLY A 81 12.34 -1.51 4.13
N VAL A 82 13.18 -2.38 3.58
CA VAL A 82 14.64 -2.17 3.50
C VAL A 82 14.98 -0.94 2.66
N ASN A 83 14.33 -0.74 1.51
CA ASN A 83 14.58 0.43 0.67
C ASN A 83 14.19 1.73 1.38
N MET A 84 13.04 1.77 2.08
CA MET A 84 12.64 2.93 2.87
C MET A 84 13.63 3.25 3.98
N ILE A 85 14.15 2.23 4.69
CA ILE A 85 15.16 2.43 5.74
C ILE A 85 16.46 2.95 5.12
N ARG A 86 16.90 2.41 3.98
CA ARG A 86 18.08 2.90 3.27
C ARG A 86 17.93 4.36 2.85
N GLU A 87 16.80 4.73 2.27
CA GLU A 87 16.48 6.12 1.91
C GLU A 87 16.51 7.04 3.14
N GLY A 88 15.95 6.58 4.26
CA GLY A 88 15.93 7.34 5.52
C GLY A 88 17.29 7.49 6.19
N LEU A 89 18.22 6.54 5.99
CA LEU A 89 19.59 6.59 6.52
C LEU A 89 20.56 7.32 5.58
N SER A 90 20.24 7.38 4.29
CA SER A 90 21.07 8.12 3.31
C SER A 90 20.92 9.60 3.57
N SER A 91 22.01 10.21 4.03
CA SER A 91 22.12 11.66 4.23
C SER A 91 22.24 12.43 2.91
N ASP A 92 22.12 11.74 1.76
CA ASP A 92 22.28 12.35 0.47
C ASP A 92 21.11 13.30 0.20
N ASP A 93 21.40 14.58 0.29
CA ASP A 93 20.63 15.70 -0.27
C ASP A 93 20.57 15.64 -1.82
N GLU A 94 20.59 14.43 -2.39
CA GLU A 94 20.28 14.32 -3.81
C GLU A 94 18.89 14.90 -4.02
N PRO A 95 18.78 15.88 -4.92
CA PRO A 95 17.49 16.47 -5.19
C PRO A 95 16.57 15.36 -5.67
N ALA A 96 15.56 15.04 -4.82
CA ALA A 96 14.52 14.11 -5.22
C ALA A 96 14.10 14.46 -6.64
N PRO A 97 14.12 13.53 -7.60
CA PRO A 97 13.81 13.83 -8.98
C PRO A 97 12.50 14.62 -9.01
N SER A 98 12.52 15.76 -9.66
CA SER A 98 11.42 16.74 -9.68
C SER A 98 10.12 16.16 -10.24
N LEU A 99 10.18 14.96 -10.78
CA LEU A 99 9.08 14.18 -11.31
C LEU A 99 9.16 12.77 -10.70
N ILE A 100 8.10 12.37 -10.03
CA ILE A 100 7.93 10.97 -9.60
C ILE A 100 7.90 10.13 -10.88
N SER A 101 8.89 9.26 -11.07
CA SER A 101 8.89 8.35 -12.22
C SER A 101 7.61 7.50 -12.17
N LEU A 102 6.87 7.50 -13.27
CA LEU A 102 5.65 6.68 -13.41
C LEU A 102 5.93 5.22 -13.07
N ARG A 103 7.08 4.69 -13.53
CA ARG A 103 7.50 3.32 -13.23
C ARG A 103 7.62 3.07 -11.73
N HIS A 104 8.24 3.97 -11.00
CA HIS A 104 8.38 3.86 -9.54
C HIS A 104 7.02 3.95 -8.83
N LEU A 105 6.14 4.83 -9.29
CA LEU A 105 4.79 4.97 -8.75
C LEU A 105 3.95 3.69 -8.96
N LEU A 106 4.03 3.09 -10.15
CA LEU A 106 3.35 1.83 -10.44
C LEU A 106 3.88 0.68 -9.59
N THR A 107 5.20 0.58 -9.41
CA THR A 107 5.81 -0.44 -8.54
C THR A 107 5.30 -0.31 -7.10
N LEU A 108 5.24 0.92 -6.58
CA LEU A 108 4.70 1.16 -5.23
C LEU A 108 3.21 0.83 -5.16
N GLY A 109 2.42 1.19 -6.18
CA GLY A 109 0.99 0.87 -6.24
C GLY A 109 0.72 -0.63 -6.20
N VAL A 110 1.48 -1.41 -6.98
CA VAL A 110 1.39 -2.88 -6.93
C VAL A 110 1.78 -3.39 -5.54
N ALA A 111 2.89 -2.92 -5.01
CA ALA A 111 3.44 -3.43 -3.76
C ALA A 111 2.54 -3.16 -2.55
N THR A 112 1.92 -1.98 -2.49
CA THR A 112 0.99 -1.59 -1.39
C THR A 112 -0.40 -2.21 -1.51
N SER A 113 -0.69 -2.94 -2.59
CA SER A 113 -2.02 -3.51 -2.85
C SER A 113 -2.06 -5.04 -2.92
N ILE A 114 -0.96 -5.71 -2.53
CA ILE A 114 -0.89 -7.17 -2.50
C ILE A 114 -1.78 -7.76 -1.41
N ASP A 115 -1.85 -7.12 -0.28
CA ASP A 115 -2.79 -7.45 0.80
C ASP A 115 -4.25 -7.35 0.33
N ALA A 116 -4.57 -6.34 -0.49
CA ALA A 116 -5.87 -6.21 -1.11
C ALA A 116 -6.19 -7.37 -2.08
N LEU A 117 -5.18 -7.87 -2.80
CA LEU A 117 -5.34 -9.07 -3.63
C LEU A 117 -5.70 -10.30 -2.77
N ALA A 118 -5.01 -10.51 -1.65
CA ALA A 118 -5.31 -11.61 -0.73
C ALA A 118 -6.72 -11.50 -0.13
N VAL A 119 -7.14 -10.28 0.24
CA VAL A 119 -8.51 -10.02 0.70
C VAL A 119 -9.53 -10.31 -0.41
N GLY A 120 -9.21 -9.97 -1.66
CA GLY A 120 -10.04 -10.30 -2.82
C GLY A 120 -10.25 -11.81 -2.99
N VAL A 121 -9.19 -12.61 -2.82
CA VAL A 121 -9.31 -14.08 -2.80
C VAL A 121 -10.27 -14.53 -1.68
N SER A 122 -10.15 -13.94 -0.50
CA SER A 122 -11.07 -14.24 0.62
C SER A 122 -12.52 -13.87 0.31
N PHE A 123 -12.76 -12.78 -0.44
CA PHE A 123 -14.09 -12.35 -0.85
C PHE A 123 -14.75 -13.34 -1.81
N ALA A 124 -13.98 -14.14 -2.56
CA ALA A 124 -14.53 -15.20 -3.42
C ALA A 124 -15.26 -16.30 -2.63
N PHE A 125 -14.91 -16.50 -1.35
CA PHE A 125 -15.56 -17.47 -0.46
C PHE A 125 -16.66 -16.86 0.42
N LEU A 126 -16.77 -15.55 0.42
CA LEU A 126 -17.77 -14.80 1.17
C LEU A 126 -18.81 -14.25 0.19
N SER A 127 -20.07 -14.28 0.56
CA SER A 127 -21.15 -13.65 -0.25
C SER A 127 -21.03 -12.11 -0.17
N VAL A 128 -20.03 -11.55 -0.88
CA VAL A 128 -19.73 -10.12 -0.93
C VAL A 128 -20.05 -9.60 -2.32
N ASP A 129 -20.70 -8.43 -2.39
CA ASP A 129 -20.78 -7.69 -3.64
C ASP A 129 -19.40 -7.10 -3.95
N ILE A 130 -18.68 -7.77 -4.86
CA ILE A 130 -17.29 -7.43 -5.20
C ILE A 130 -17.20 -6.02 -5.81
N LEU A 131 -18.19 -5.59 -6.60
CA LEU A 131 -18.17 -4.29 -7.24
C LEU A 131 -18.27 -3.17 -6.21
N LEU A 132 -19.16 -3.33 -5.24
CA LEU A 132 -19.28 -2.39 -4.12
C LEU A 132 -18.00 -2.38 -3.27
N ALA A 133 -17.43 -3.55 -2.99
CA ALA A 133 -16.20 -3.67 -2.20
C ALA A 133 -15.02 -2.96 -2.89
N VAL A 134 -14.79 -3.23 -4.15
CA VAL A 134 -13.73 -2.62 -4.98
C VAL A 134 -13.86 -1.10 -5.01
N PHE A 135 -15.07 -0.60 -5.21
CA PHE A 135 -15.33 0.83 -5.25
C PHE A 135 -15.04 1.52 -3.90
N ILE A 136 -15.52 0.94 -2.81
CA ILE A 136 -15.32 1.49 -1.46
C ILE A 136 -13.83 1.46 -1.09
N ILE A 137 -13.14 0.33 -1.29
CA ILE A 137 -11.72 0.18 -0.98
C ILE A 137 -10.90 1.19 -1.79
N GLY A 138 -11.12 1.25 -3.10
CA GLY A 138 -10.41 2.19 -3.98
C GLY A 138 -10.64 3.64 -3.61
N LEU A 139 -11.89 4.03 -3.33
CA LEU A 139 -12.25 5.39 -2.96
C LEU A 139 -11.64 5.81 -1.62
N ILE A 140 -11.72 4.94 -0.60
CA ILE A 140 -11.14 5.22 0.72
C ILE A 140 -9.62 5.37 0.59
N THR A 141 -8.96 4.46 -0.13
CA THR A 141 -7.52 4.54 -0.36
C THR A 141 -7.13 5.81 -1.10
N PHE A 142 -7.88 6.20 -2.12
CA PHE A 142 -7.65 7.47 -2.82
C PHE A 142 -7.69 8.66 -1.86
N VAL A 143 -8.75 8.78 -1.06
CA VAL A 143 -8.91 9.90 -0.12
C VAL A 143 -7.81 9.90 0.93
N ILE A 144 -7.53 8.75 1.54
CA ILE A 144 -6.52 8.61 2.59
C ILE A 144 -5.12 8.88 2.05
N SER A 145 -4.79 8.38 0.85
CA SER A 145 -3.50 8.66 0.19
C SER A 145 -3.33 10.14 -0.14
N PHE A 146 -4.38 10.80 -0.61
CA PHE A 146 -4.33 12.23 -0.87
C PHE A 146 -4.07 13.03 0.41
N ILE A 147 -4.77 12.69 1.51
CA ILE A 147 -4.53 13.26 2.84
C ILE A 147 -3.10 12.98 3.28
N GLY A 148 -2.60 11.76 3.06
CA GLY A 148 -1.23 11.35 3.38
C GLY A 148 -0.18 12.23 2.70
N VAL A 149 -0.29 12.43 1.38
CA VAL A 149 0.63 13.31 0.63
C VAL A 149 0.58 14.75 1.16
N LYS A 150 -0.63 15.28 1.41
CA LYS A 150 -0.80 16.62 1.93
C LYS A 150 -0.20 16.78 3.31
N SER A 151 -0.51 15.86 4.22
CA SER A 151 0.00 15.86 5.59
C SER A 151 1.52 15.70 5.62
N GLY A 152 2.07 14.80 4.81
CA GLY A 152 3.51 14.60 4.67
C GLY A 152 4.23 15.87 4.24
N HIS A 153 3.69 16.59 3.26
CA HIS A 153 4.28 17.85 2.81
C HIS A 153 4.33 18.90 3.93
N PHE A 154 3.28 19.01 4.75
CA PHE A 154 3.24 19.98 5.86
C PHE A 154 4.15 19.61 7.04
N LEU A 155 4.42 18.31 7.27
CA LEU A 155 5.33 17.87 8.34
C LEU A 155 6.79 18.27 8.09
N GLY A 156 7.15 18.61 6.85
CA GLY A 156 8.43 19.20 6.46
C GLY A 156 9.62 18.25 6.51
N LYS A 157 10.73 18.69 5.93
CA LYS A 157 11.95 17.89 5.74
C LYS A 157 12.57 17.33 7.03
N LYS A 158 12.34 17.97 8.18
CA LYS A 158 12.93 17.58 9.47
C LYS A 158 12.44 16.19 9.95
N PHE A 159 11.29 15.73 9.45
CA PHE A 159 10.70 14.44 9.79
C PHE A 159 10.86 13.39 8.69
N LYS A 160 11.36 13.75 7.49
CA LYS A 160 11.47 12.85 6.34
C LYS A 160 12.21 11.56 6.69
N SER A 161 13.45 11.67 7.14
CA SER A 161 14.30 10.50 7.49
C SER A 161 13.67 9.63 8.57
N LYS A 162 13.11 10.26 9.62
CA LYS A 162 12.46 9.53 10.71
C LYS A 162 11.20 8.81 10.24
N ALA A 163 10.40 9.42 9.36
CA ALA A 163 9.20 8.80 8.81
C ALA A 163 9.53 7.65 7.85
N GLU A 164 10.57 7.78 7.03
CA GLU A 164 11.05 6.72 6.14
C GLU A 164 11.57 5.52 6.91
N ILE A 165 12.38 5.74 7.96
CA ILE A 165 12.87 4.68 8.83
C ILE A 165 11.71 4.02 9.58
N PHE A 166 10.80 4.81 10.15
CA PHE A 166 9.65 4.28 10.89
C PHE A 166 8.72 3.46 9.97
N GLY A 167 8.38 3.99 8.79
CA GLY A 167 7.56 3.28 7.80
C GLY A 167 8.21 1.99 7.33
N GLY A 168 9.51 2.03 7.03
CA GLY A 168 10.28 0.85 6.64
C GLY A 168 10.32 -0.21 7.75
N LEU A 169 10.46 0.21 9.02
CA LEU A 169 10.42 -0.69 10.16
C LEU A 169 9.05 -1.35 10.33
N VAL A 170 7.97 -0.58 10.17
CA VAL A 170 6.59 -1.11 10.24
C VAL A 170 6.39 -2.16 9.16
N LEU A 171 6.81 -1.90 7.91
CA LEU A 171 6.69 -2.87 6.81
C LEU A 171 7.48 -4.14 7.08
N LEU A 172 8.69 -4.05 7.65
CA LEU A 172 9.49 -5.22 8.03
C LEU A 172 8.82 -6.03 9.15
N VAL A 173 8.25 -5.37 10.15
CA VAL A 173 7.50 -6.04 11.22
C VAL A 173 6.27 -6.75 10.65
N MET A 174 5.54 -6.12 9.71
CA MET A 174 4.41 -6.74 9.03
C MET A 174 4.84 -7.93 8.18
N ALA A 175 5.97 -7.82 7.46
CA ALA A 175 6.53 -8.93 6.69
C ALA A 175 6.80 -10.17 7.57
N VAL A 176 7.47 -9.97 8.71
CA VAL A 176 7.74 -11.04 9.69
C VAL A 176 6.44 -11.60 10.29
N LYS A 177 5.48 -10.73 10.60
CA LYS A 177 4.18 -11.13 11.16
C LYS A 177 3.43 -12.05 10.19
N ILE A 178 3.42 -11.75 8.90
CA ILE A 178 2.78 -12.59 7.88
C ILE A 178 3.39 -14.00 7.89
N LEU A 179 4.71 -14.13 7.95
CA LEU A 179 5.37 -15.44 8.04
C LEU A 179 5.02 -16.20 9.33
N HIS A 180 4.94 -15.49 10.45
CA HIS A 180 4.57 -16.08 11.73
C HIS A 180 3.12 -16.57 11.74
N GLU A 181 2.17 -15.82 11.18
CA GLU A 181 0.75 -16.21 11.10
C GLU A 181 0.53 -17.42 10.19
N HIS A 182 1.39 -17.65 9.21
CA HIS A 182 1.34 -18.81 8.32
C HIS A 182 2.18 -20.00 8.80
N GLY A 183 2.67 -19.97 10.07
CA GLY A 183 3.31 -21.12 10.71
C GLY A 183 4.68 -21.51 10.13
N VAL A 184 5.41 -20.54 9.55
CA VAL A 184 6.76 -20.76 9.01
C VAL A 184 7.80 -20.78 10.14
N PHE A 185 7.45 -20.19 11.32
CA PHE A 185 8.25 -20.22 12.55
C PHE A 185 7.38 -20.56 13.75
#